data_6c999fb5961d28df6663f1c30cf43380
#
_entry.id   6c999fb5961d28df6663f1c30cf43380
#
_cell.length_a   1.000
_cell.length_b   1.000
_cell.length_c   1.000
_cell.angle_alpha   90.00
_cell.angle_beta   90.00
_cell.angle_gamma   90.00
#
_symmetry.space_group_name_H-M   'P 1'
#
loop_
_entity.id
_entity.type
_entity.pdbx_description
1 polymer ?
#
loop_
_entity_poly.entity_id
_entity_poly.type
_entity_poly.pdbx_seq_one_letter_code
_entity_poly.pdbx_strand_id
1 'polypeptide(L)'
;MPSLTSQSFIKRLIQEDYKLFTGVPCSLLSGLIYELENQQEVRYVPAVREDAAVGLCTGAYLSGTNPVLLMQNSGLGYSLNAFTSLNLIYHIPMLVIMSWRGKDGKDAPEHIIMGDIDKQLLQTAGMEYSLINEDNFNAVLEKAKKKIGEEKLPYTLIVEKGLFDERLSLIHI
;
A
#
# COMPACT_ATOMS: atom_id res chain seq x y z
N MET A 1 15.70 10.39 16.36
CA MET A 1 14.47 10.78 15.64
C MET A 1 13.33 9.97 16.26
N PRO A 2 12.08 10.44 16.30
CA PRO A 2 11.00 9.59 16.78
C PRO A 2 10.88 8.36 15.88
N SER A 3 10.68 7.18 16.45
CA SER A 3 10.49 5.92 15.72
C SER A 3 9.28 6.04 14.77
N LEU A 4 9.33 5.38 13.62
CA LEU A 4 8.23 5.34 12.67
C LEU A 4 7.12 4.44 13.24
N THR A 5 6.15 5.04 13.91
CA THR A 5 4.96 4.34 14.43
C THR A 5 3.85 4.32 13.39
N SER A 6 2.91 3.36 13.49
CA SER A 6 1.69 3.35 12.67
C SER A 6 0.96 4.68 12.69
N GLN A 7 0.82 5.29 13.86
CA GLN A 7 0.19 6.61 14.03
C GLN A 7 0.94 7.72 13.29
N SER A 8 2.28 7.80 13.46
CA SER A 8 3.07 8.85 12.80
C SER A 8 3.07 8.69 11.27
N PHE A 9 3.05 7.44 10.78
CA PHE A 9 2.97 7.12 9.37
C PHE A 9 1.63 7.59 8.76
N ILE A 10 0.50 7.19 9.35
CA ILE A 10 -0.82 7.61 8.88
C ILE A 10 -0.98 9.12 8.97
N LYS A 11 -0.56 9.75 10.08
CA LYS A 11 -0.59 11.21 10.22
C LYS A 11 0.20 11.91 9.11
N ARG A 12 1.37 11.39 8.75
CA ARG A 12 2.17 11.95 7.65
C ARG A 12 1.45 11.84 6.32
N LEU A 13 0.81 10.71 6.00
CA LEU A 13 0.03 10.57 4.77
C LEU A 13 -1.17 11.53 4.72
N ILE A 14 -1.85 11.74 5.85
CA ILE A 14 -2.95 12.71 5.95
C ILE A 14 -2.46 14.14 5.66
N GLN A 15 -1.29 14.52 6.17
CA GLN A 15 -0.65 15.82 5.90
C GLN A 15 -0.28 16.01 4.42
N GLU A 16 -0.03 14.91 3.71
CA GLU A 16 0.23 14.89 2.27
C GLU A 16 -1.05 14.76 1.41
N ASP A 17 -2.19 15.05 2.03
CA ASP A 17 -3.52 15.07 1.40
C ASP A 17 -4.01 13.72 0.85
N TYR A 18 -3.54 12.60 1.41
CA TYR A 18 -4.18 11.30 1.17
C TYR A 18 -5.44 11.20 2.04
N LYS A 19 -6.62 10.99 1.41
CA LYS A 19 -7.92 11.04 2.10
C LYS A 19 -8.74 9.76 2.00
N LEU A 20 -8.48 8.92 1.03
CA LEU A 20 -9.11 7.59 0.92
C LEU A 20 -8.05 6.50 1.09
N PHE A 21 -8.34 5.58 1.99
CA PHE A 21 -7.56 4.36 2.20
C PHE A 21 -8.47 3.17 1.95
N THR A 22 -8.02 2.20 1.17
CA THR A 22 -8.76 0.98 0.90
C THR A 22 -7.80 -0.19 0.72
N GLY A 23 -8.30 -1.41 0.84
CA GLY A 23 -7.50 -2.61 0.64
C GLY A 23 -8.04 -3.82 1.36
N VAL A 24 -7.38 -4.95 1.16
CA VAL A 24 -7.69 -6.19 1.89
C VAL A 24 -6.86 -6.21 3.17
N PRO A 25 -7.49 -6.40 4.33
CA PRO A 25 -6.77 -6.44 5.61
C PRO A 25 -5.65 -7.49 5.63
N CYS A 26 -4.48 -7.09 6.14
CA CYS A 26 -3.31 -7.95 6.31
C CYS A 26 -2.73 -7.78 7.71
N SER A 27 -2.34 -8.87 8.36
CA SER A 27 -1.79 -8.84 9.72
C SER A 27 -0.56 -7.95 9.86
N LEU A 28 0.34 -7.93 8.87
CA LEU A 28 1.54 -7.06 8.90
C LEU A 28 1.21 -5.56 8.79
N LEU A 29 0.01 -5.22 8.33
CA LEU A 29 -0.49 -3.84 8.23
C LEU A 29 -1.55 -3.53 9.31
N SER A 30 -1.77 -4.43 10.27
CA SER A 30 -2.84 -4.31 11.27
C SER A 30 -2.72 -3.04 12.12
N GLY A 31 -1.50 -2.60 12.44
CA GLY A 31 -1.28 -1.33 13.13
C GLY A 31 -1.74 -0.12 12.33
N LEU A 32 -1.48 -0.11 11.00
CA LEU A 32 -1.97 0.96 10.12
C LEU A 32 -3.48 0.95 10.00
N ILE A 33 -4.08 -0.25 9.85
CA ILE A 33 -5.53 -0.43 9.75
C ILE A 33 -6.21 0.06 11.03
N TYR A 34 -5.67 -0.32 12.20
CA TYR A 34 -6.19 0.14 13.49
C TYR A 34 -6.19 1.68 13.59
N GLU A 35 -5.10 2.34 13.19
CA GLU A 35 -5.06 3.82 13.20
C GLU A 35 -6.09 4.41 12.21
N LEU A 36 -6.25 3.84 11.02
CA LEU A 36 -7.22 4.29 10.02
C LEU A 36 -8.68 4.14 10.48
N GLU A 37 -9.01 3.04 11.17
CA GLU A 37 -10.35 2.81 11.73
C GLU A 37 -10.72 3.82 12.83
N ASN A 38 -9.72 4.39 13.50
CA ASN A 38 -9.89 5.38 14.56
C ASN A 38 -9.72 6.84 14.07
N GLN A 39 -9.49 7.07 12.77
CA GLN A 39 -9.39 8.42 12.19
C GLN A 39 -10.76 8.94 11.74
N GLN A 40 -10.95 10.26 11.92
CA GLN A 40 -12.12 10.98 11.39
C GLN A 40 -11.78 11.87 10.19
N GLU A 41 -10.49 12.13 9.96
CA GLU A 41 -10.02 13.02 8.90
C GLU A 41 -9.95 12.35 7.53
N VAL A 42 -9.98 11.02 7.49
CA VAL A 42 -9.85 10.20 6.29
C VAL A 42 -10.90 9.11 6.26
N ARG A 43 -11.13 8.56 5.09
CA ARG A 43 -12.04 7.42 4.91
C ARG A 43 -11.25 6.14 4.69
N TYR A 44 -11.46 5.15 5.56
CA TYR A 44 -10.99 3.78 5.35
C TYR A 44 -12.15 2.90 4.89
N VAL A 45 -11.97 2.20 3.76
CA VAL A 45 -12.97 1.29 3.18
C VAL A 45 -12.30 -0.06 2.93
N PRO A 46 -12.51 -1.08 3.78
CA PRO A 46 -11.99 -2.40 3.52
C PRO A 46 -12.63 -2.99 2.26
N ALA A 47 -11.83 -3.68 1.46
CA ALA A 47 -12.26 -4.33 0.24
C ALA A 47 -12.24 -5.85 0.40
N VAL A 48 -13.08 -6.53 -0.37
CA VAL A 48 -13.15 -8.00 -0.36
C VAL A 48 -12.08 -8.66 -1.25
N ARG A 49 -11.49 -7.87 -2.18
CA ARG A 49 -10.43 -8.29 -3.10
C ARG A 49 -9.57 -7.10 -3.51
N GLU A 50 -8.31 -7.35 -3.81
CA GLU A 50 -7.34 -6.30 -4.14
C GLU A 50 -7.64 -5.61 -5.49
N ASP A 51 -8.11 -6.35 -6.49
CA ASP A 51 -8.53 -5.77 -7.78
C ASP A 51 -9.74 -4.83 -7.63
N ALA A 52 -10.69 -5.16 -6.75
CA ALA A 52 -11.78 -4.25 -6.40
C ALA A 52 -11.27 -3.00 -5.69
N ALA A 53 -10.28 -3.14 -4.79
CA ALA A 53 -9.64 -2.02 -4.12
C ALA A 53 -8.90 -1.10 -5.11
N VAL A 54 -8.22 -1.65 -6.13
CA VAL A 54 -7.64 -0.86 -7.24
C VAL A 54 -8.74 -0.04 -7.94
N GLY A 55 -9.90 -0.63 -8.19
CA GLY A 55 -11.05 0.06 -8.77
C GLY A 55 -11.55 1.21 -7.88
N LEU A 56 -11.64 1.00 -6.55
CA LEU A 56 -12.01 2.04 -5.59
C LEU A 56 -11.01 3.20 -5.59
N CYS A 57 -9.70 2.90 -5.56
CA CYS A 57 -8.64 3.91 -5.67
C CYS A 57 -8.74 4.70 -6.98
N THR A 58 -8.97 4.01 -8.08
CA THR A 58 -9.15 4.63 -9.40
C THR A 58 -10.33 5.61 -9.39
N GLY A 59 -11.49 5.19 -8.89
CA GLY A 59 -12.67 6.03 -8.77
C GLY A 59 -12.44 7.25 -7.87
N ALA A 60 -11.75 7.06 -6.75
CA ALA A 60 -11.36 8.15 -5.84
C ALA A 60 -10.48 9.18 -6.54
N TYR A 61 -9.43 8.74 -7.24
CA TYR A 61 -8.56 9.64 -7.99
C TYR A 61 -9.32 10.43 -9.06
N LEU A 62 -10.18 9.77 -9.83
CA LEU A 62 -11.00 10.43 -10.86
C LEU A 62 -12.00 11.45 -10.26
N SER A 63 -12.37 11.27 -8.99
CA SER A 63 -13.19 12.23 -8.25
C SER A 63 -12.40 13.36 -7.56
N GLY A 64 -11.07 13.40 -7.76
CA GLY A 64 -10.18 14.43 -7.19
C GLY A 64 -9.66 14.10 -5.78
N THR A 65 -9.72 12.84 -5.35
CA THR A 65 -9.23 12.41 -4.05
C THR A 65 -7.96 11.57 -4.20
N ASN A 66 -6.90 11.88 -3.45
CA ASN A 66 -5.66 11.09 -3.45
C ASN A 66 -5.86 9.77 -2.68
N PRO A 67 -5.79 8.60 -3.36
CA PRO A 67 -6.04 7.32 -2.74
C PRO A 67 -4.77 6.63 -2.27
N VAL A 68 -4.92 5.77 -1.26
CA VAL A 68 -3.93 4.80 -0.80
C VAL A 68 -4.52 3.40 -0.85
N LEU A 69 -3.82 2.49 -1.51
CA LEU A 69 -4.12 1.06 -1.54
C LEU A 69 -3.27 0.33 -0.52
N LEU A 70 -3.90 -0.41 0.39
CA LEU A 70 -3.26 -1.31 1.36
C LEU A 70 -3.44 -2.75 0.88
N MET A 71 -2.34 -3.50 0.73
CA MET A 71 -2.43 -4.90 0.33
C MET A 71 -1.26 -5.74 0.81
N GLN A 72 -1.45 -7.04 0.85
CA GLN A 72 -0.38 -8.01 0.93
C GLN A 72 0.24 -8.22 -0.47
N ASN A 73 1.52 -8.59 -0.56
CA ASN A 73 2.16 -8.86 -1.86
C ASN A 73 1.46 -9.96 -2.69
N SER A 74 0.78 -10.93 -2.05
CA SER A 74 -0.07 -11.89 -2.78
C SER A 74 -1.22 -11.22 -3.54
N GLY A 75 -1.71 -10.09 -3.03
CA GLY A 75 -2.73 -9.29 -3.71
C GLY A 75 -2.26 -8.68 -5.03
N LEU A 76 -0.94 -8.52 -5.23
CA LEU A 76 -0.38 -8.08 -6.51
C LEU A 76 -0.77 -9.06 -7.64
N GLY A 77 -0.76 -10.36 -7.37
CA GLY A 77 -1.18 -11.37 -8.35
C GLY A 77 -2.63 -11.19 -8.82
N TYR A 78 -3.54 -10.88 -7.88
CA TYR A 78 -4.96 -10.60 -8.20
C TYR A 78 -5.16 -9.27 -8.91
N SER A 79 -4.39 -8.26 -8.56
CA SER A 79 -4.56 -6.88 -9.05
C SER A 79 -3.70 -6.54 -10.27
N LEU A 80 -2.77 -7.41 -10.67
CA LEU A 80 -1.82 -7.12 -11.76
C LEU A 80 -2.54 -6.73 -13.07
N ASN A 81 -3.60 -7.46 -13.45
CA ASN A 81 -4.38 -7.11 -14.62
C ASN A 81 -5.09 -5.75 -14.46
N ALA A 82 -5.63 -5.44 -13.29
CA ALA A 82 -6.25 -4.14 -13.03
C ALA A 82 -5.23 -3.00 -13.17
N PHE A 83 -4.02 -3.15 -12.60
CA PHE A 83 -2.95 -2.17 -12.78
C PHE A 83 -2.56 -1.99 -14.24
N THR A 84 -2.29 -3.09 -14.96
CA THR A 84 -1.78 -3.02 -16.34
C THR A 84 -2.83 -2.56 -17.35
N SER A 85 -4.10 -2.94 -17.18
CA SER A 85 -5.18 -2.61 -18.11
C SER A 85 -5.88 -1.29 -17.80
N LEU A 86 -5.66 -0.70 -16.63
CA LEU A 86 -6.33 0.53 -16.19
C LEU A 86 -5.32 1.60 -15.75
N ASN A 87 -4.62 1.41 -14.63
CA ASN A 87 -3.82 2.47 -14.03
C ASN A 87 -2.61 2.87 -14.88
N LEU A 88 -1.88 1.90 -15.42
CA LEU A 88 -0.68 2.16 -16.23
C LEU A 88 -1.02 2.72 -17.60
N ILE A 89 -2.09 2.24 -18.25
CA ILE A 89 -2.50 2.70 -19.59
C ILE A 89 -3.09 4.12 -19.53
N TYR A 90 -3.93 4.40 -18.52
CA TYR A 90 -4.66 5.67 -18.43
C TYR A 90 -3.97 6.70 -17.52
N HIS A 91 -2.77 6.39 -17.02
CA HIS A 91 -2.02 7.26 -16.12
C HIS A 91 -2.84 7.68 -14.89
N ILE A 92 -3.40 6.69 -14.19
CA ILE A 92 -4.19 6.89 -12.97
C ILE A 92 -3.36 6.49 -11.77
N PRO A 93 -2.79 7.45 -11.04
CA PRO A 93 -1.88 7.19 -9.93
C PRO A 93 -2.60 6.74 -8.67
N MET A 94 -1.86 6.08 -7.81
CA MET A 94 -2.18 5.84 -6.41
C MET A 94 -0.90 5.52 -5.62
N LEU A 95 -0.94 5.75 -4.33
CA LEU A 95 0.08 5.22 -3.43
C LEU A 95 -0.32 3.80 -3.01
N VAL A 96 0.57 2.83 -3.21
CA VAL A 96 0.37 1.44 -2.79
C VAL A 96 1.25 1.17 -1.58
N ILE A 97 0.68 0.68 -0.49
CA ILE A 97 1.39 0.18 0.69
C ILE A 97 1.26 -1.34 0.67
N MET A 98 2.37 -2.02 0.36
CA MET A 98 2.38 -3.46 0.15
C MET A 98 3.23 -4.15 1.21
N SER A 99 2.62 -5.02 2.02
CA SER A 99 3.37 -5.83 2.97
C SER A 99 4.11 -6.96 2.26
N TRP A 100 5.39 -7.16 2.59
CA TRP A 100 6.22 -8.21 2.04
C TRP A 100 6.13 -9.47 2.90
N ARG A 101 5.24 -10.38 2.53
CA ARG A 101 5.15 -11.75 3.07
C ARG A 101 6.10 -12.65 2.30
N GLY A 102 6.59 -13.70 2.96
CA GLY A 102 7.48 -14.69 2.34
C GLY A 102 8.94 -14.27 2.20
N LYS A 103 9.32 -13.11 2.74
CA LYS A 103 10.71 -12.61 2.69
C LYS A 103 11.70 -13.66 3.20
N ASP A 104 12.76 -13.92 2.42
CA ASP A 104 13.87 -14.84 2.74
C ASP A 104 13.40 -16.26 3.10
N GLY A 105 12.25 -16.70 2.59
CA GLY A 105 11.67 -18.00 2.89
C GLY A 105 11.18 -18.16 4.34
N LYS A 106 11.07 -17.09 5.11
CA LYS A 106 10.69 -17.09 6.54
C LYS A 106 9.25 -16.67 6.76
N ASP A 107 8.31 -17.47 6.26
CA ASP A 107 6.86 -17.22 6.42
C ASP A 107 6.10 -18.54 6.26
N ALA A 108 4.76 -18.49 6.32
CA ALA A 108 3.91 -19.62 5.97
C ALA A 108 4.13 -20.04 4.49
N PRO A 109 4.08 -21.34 4.17
CA PRO A 109 4.45 -21.86 2.86
C PRO A 109 3.78 -21.18 1.67
N GLU A 110 2.53 -20.77 1.82
CA GLU A 110 1.74 -20.10 0.79
C GLU A 110 2.27 -18.71 0.40
N HIS A 111 3.14 -18.11 1.20
CA HIS A 111 3.71 -16.78 0.95
C HIS A 111 5.08 -16.81 0.28
N ILE A 112 5.79 -17.94 0.33
CA ILE A 112 7.21 -18.03 -0.04
C ILE A 112 7.43 -17.64 -1.50
N ILE A 113 6.73 -18.29 -2.42
CA ILE A 113 6.91 -18.03 -3.87
C ILE A 113 6.60 -16.58 -4.20
N MET A 114 5.48 -16.05 -3.70
CA MET A 114 5.13 -14.65 -3.98
C MET A 114 6.14 -13.68 -3.36
N GLY A 115 6.68 -13.99 -2.18
CA GLY A 115 7.72 -13.19 -1.54
C GLY A 115 9.03 -13.10 -2.33
N ASP A 116 9.34 -14.14 -3.10
CA ASP A 116 10.54 -14.20 -3.95
C ASP A 116 10.36 -13.41 -5.27
N ILE A 117 9.14 -13.36 -5.83
CA ILE A 117 8.90 -12.83 -7.19
C ILE A 117 8.21 -11.46 -7.22
N ASP A 118 7.66 -10.96 -6.12
CA ASP A 118 6.82 -9.75 -6.07
C ASP A 118 7.51 -8.50 -6.66
N LYS A 119 8.77 -8.28 -6.33
CA LYS A 119 9.56 -7.16 -6.87
C LYS A 119 9.82 -7.28 -8.37
N GLN A 120 10.05 -8.51 -8.82
CA GLN A 120 10.22 -8.79 -10.25
C GLN A 120 8.91 -8.57 -11.03
N LEU A 121 7.76 -8.92 -10.43
CA LEU A 121 6.45 -8.65 -11.01
C LEU A 121 6.19 -7.15 -11.12
N LEU A 122 6.48 -6.36 -10.08
CA LEU A 122 6.39 -4.90 -10.12
C LEU A 122 7.26 -4.32 -11.24
N GLN A 123 8.53 -4.73 -11.30
CA GLN A 123 9.47 -4.26 -12.33
C GLN A 123 9.01 -4.63 -13.75
N THR A 124 8.56 -5.86 -13.95
CA THR A 124 8.07 -6.34 -15.26
C THR A 124 6.83 -5.58 -15.70
N ALA A 125 5.96 -5.21 -14.76
CA ALA A 125 4.79 -4.39 -15.05
C ALA A 125 5.12 -2.89 -15.24
N GLY A 126 6.36 -2.46 -15.00
CA GLY A 126 6.74 -1.04 -15.05
C GLY A 126 6.28 -0.23 -13.83
N MET A 127 5.97 -0.89 -12.73
CA MET A 127 5.58 -0.24 -11.46
C MET A 127 6.81 0.03 -10.59
N GLU A 128 7.05 1.29 -10.26
CA GLU A 128 8.13 1.67 -9.35
C GLU A 128 7.78 1.33 -7.90
N TYR A 129 8.82 0.97 -7.15
CA TYR A 129 8.68 0.69 -5.72
C TYR A 129 9.91 1.12 -4.92
N SER A 130 9.75 1.22 -3.62
CA SER A 130 10.83 1.34 -2.64
C SER A 130 10.51 0.55 -1.39
N LEU A 131 11.53 -0.08 -0.79
CA LEU A 131 11.44 -0.59 0.57
C LEU A 131 11.51 0.60 1.53
N ILE A 132 10.63 0.61 2.52
CA ILE A 132 10.63 1.64 3.56
C ILE A 132 11.11 1.07 4.90
N ASN A 133 11.78 1.94 5.64
CA ASN A 133 12.19 1.71 7.02
C ASN A 133 12.13 3.05 7.79
N GLU A 134 12.46 3.04 9.08
CA GLU A 134 12.42 4.22 9.94
C GLU A 134 13.31 5.37 9.43
N ASP A 135 14.47 5.05 8.85
CA ASP A 135 15.46 6.03 8.44
C ASP A 135 15.11 6.69 7.09
N ASN A 136 14.51 5.94 6.17
CA ASN A 136 14.32 6.38 4.79
C ASN A 136 12.89 6.83 4.45
N PHE A 137 11.90 6.59 5.31
CA PHE A 137 10.49 6.80 5.02
C PHE A 137 10.19 8.19 4.41
N ASN A 138 10.68 9.25 5.05
CA ASN A 138 10.40 10.61 4.57
C ASN A 138 10.96 10.86 3.15
N ALA A 139 12.20 10.44 2.90
CA ALA A 139 12.81 10.60 1.58
C ALA A 139 12.11 9.77 0.50
N VAL A 140 11.70 8.55 0.86
CA VAL A 140 10.96 7.65 -0.05
C VAL A 140 9.56 8.20 -0.33
N LEU A 141 8.87 8.75 0.67
CA LEU A 141 7.56 9.36 0.48
C LEU A 141 7.63 10.58 -0.46
N GLU A 142 8.61 11.44 -0.30
CA GLU A 142 8.81 12.57 -1.23
C GLU A 142 9.11 12.09 -2.65
N LYS A 143 9.93 11.04 -2.81
CA LYS A 143 10.15 10.40 -4.11
C LYS A 143 8.84 9.87 -4.71
N ALA A 144 8.05 9.15 -3.92
CA ALA A 144 6.77 8.60 -4.35
C ALA A 144 5.80 9.70 -4.79
N LYS A 145 5.67 10.78 -4.01
CA LYS A 145 4.83 11.93 -4.34
C LYS A 145 5.25 12.58 -5.66
N LYS A 146 6.55 12.79 -5.84
CA LYS A 146 7.07 13.37 -7.09
C LYS A 146 6.70 12.49 -8.28
N LYS A 147 6.93 11.18 -8.21
CA LYS A 147 6.61 10.24 -9.28
C LYS A 147 5.09 10.18 -9.57
N ILE A 148 4.26 10.05 -8.53
CA ILE A 148 2.80 10.08 -8.63
C ILE A 148 2.33 11.39 -9.28
N GLY A 149 2.91 12.52 -8.87
CA GLY A 149 2.54 13.84 -9.37
C GLY A 149 2.96 14.10 -10.82
N GLU A 150 4.18 13.69 -11.21
CA GLU A 150 4.75 13.97 -12.53
C GLU A 150 4.35 12.92 -13.58
N GLU A 151 4.45 11.63 -13.26
CA GLU A 151 4.23 10.54 -14.20
C GLU A 151 2.78 10.02 -14.20
N LYS A 152 2.02 10.35 -13.15
CA LYS A 152 0.63 9.87 -12.98
C LYS A 152 0.54 8.34 -12.98
N LEU A 153 1.48 7.69 -12.33
CA LEU A 153 1.55 6.23 -12.22
C LEU A 153 1.48 5.78 -10.76
N PRO A 154 1.03 4.55 -10.48
CA PRO A 154 1.10 3.99 -9.14
C PRO A 154 2.54 3.89 -8.64
N TYR A 155 2.75 4.14 -7.34
CA TYR A 155 4.03 3.95 -6.68
C TYR A 155 3.87 3.05 -5.45
N THR A 156 4.75 2.05 -5.30
CA THR A 156 4.62 1.05 -4.24
C THR A 156 5.66 1.26 -3.13
N LEU A 157 5.18 1.40 -1.90
CA LEU A 157 5.96 1.33 -0.67
C LEU A 157 5.90 -0.10 -0.15
N ILE A 158 7.05 -0.79 -0.13
CA ILE A 158 7.14 -2.15 0.40
C ILE A 158 7.46 -2.08 1.90
N VAL A 159 6.64 -2.77 2.69
CA VAL A 159 6.69 -2.83 4.15
C VAL A 159 7.15 -4.21 4.59
N GLU A 160 8.24 -4.28 5.33
CA GLU A 160 8.73 -5.53 5.92
C GLU A 160 8.02 -5.84 7.25
N LYS A 161 8.02 -7.11 7.62
CA LYS A 161 7.52 -7.56 8.93
C LYS A 161 8.27 -6.85 10.07
N GLY A 162 7.51 -6.33 11.03
CA GLY A 162 8.06 -5.67 12.22
C GLY A 162 8.33 -4.18 12.05
N LEU A 163 8.08 -3.57 10.88
CA LEU A 163 8.17 -2.12 10.71
C LEU A 163 7.06 -1.40 11.50
N PHE A 164 5.87 -1.98 11.50
CA PHE A 164 4.74 -1.48 12.28
C PHE A 164 4.34 -2.50 13.35
N ASP A 165 3.80 -2.00 14.45
CA ASP A 165 3.25 -2.83 15.54
C ASP A 165 2.05 -3.64 15.02
N GLU A 166 2.06 -4.94 15.31
CA GLU A 166 0.91 -5.80 15.03
C GLU A 166 -0.15 -5.56 16.12
N ARG A 167 -1.32 -5.06 15.74
CA ARG A 167 -2.46 -4.88 16.62
C ARG A 167 -3.61 -5.78 16.18
N LEU A 168 -4.40 -6.25 17.14
CA LEU A 168 -5.65 -6.93 16.83
C LEU A 168 -6.63 -5.90 16.27
N SER A 169 -6.84 -5.97 14.96
CA SER A 169 -7.92 -5.23 14.29
C SER A 169 -9.25 -5.93 14.60
N LEU A 170 -10.32 -5.15 14.82
CA LEU A 170 -11.67 -5.68 15.05
C LEU A 170 -12.25 -6.43 13.84
N ILE A 171 -11.55 -6.43 12.70
CA ILE A 171 -11.98 -7.07 11.44
C ILE A 171 -11.59 -8.57 11.39
N HIS A 172 -10.95 -9.11 12.41
CA HIS A 172 -10.57 -10.52 12.47
C HIS A 172 -11.61 -11.37 13.25
N ILE A 173 -12.90 -11.07 13.08
CA ILE A 173 -13.98 -11.95 13.55
C ILE A 173 -14.70 -12.56 12.35
#